data_d65f0ea26451991970baf46541bdfdd6
#
_entry.id   d65f0ea26451991970baf46541bdfdd6
#
_cell.length_a   1.000
_cell.length_b   1.000
_cell.length_c   1.000
_cell.angle_alpha   90.00
_cell.angle_beta   90.00
_cell.angle_gamma   90.00
#
_symmetry.space_group_name_H-M   'P 1'
#
loop_
_entity.id
_entity.type
_entity.pdbx_description
1 polymer ?
#
loop_
_entity_poly.entity_id
_entity_poly.type
_entity_poly.pdbx_seq_one_letter_code
_entity_poly.pdbx_strand_id
1 'polypeptide(L)'
;MKLYDIIKDVAKTSLPDMEISDVTSDTRKAVNAGSMFVCIKVKTFDGHDAAKDMIEKGCTVVVCERDLGLDCQIIVENTREAFPLLCAAFFGHP
;
A
#
# COMPACT_ATOMS: atom_id res chain seq x y z
N MET A 1 3.03 13.20 0.03
CA MET A 1 3.30 12.93 -1.38
C MET A 1 2.04 12.39 -2.03
N LYS A 2 1.76 12.75 -3.25
CA LYS A 2 0.54 12.32 -3.93
C LYS A 2 0.63 10.87 -4.40
N LEU A 3 -0.52 10.17 -4.36
CA LEU A 3 -0.61 8.77 -4.74
C LEU A 3 0.00 8.50 -6.13
N TYR A 4 -0.35 9.32 -7.13
CA TYR A 4 0.09 9.08 -8.51
C TYR A 4 1.62 9.21 -8.65
N ASP A 5 2.25 10.07 -7.86
CA ASP A 5 3.70 10.21 -7.86
C ASP A 5 4.40 8.98 -7.25
N ILE A 6 3.74 8.32 -6.31
CA ILE A 6 4.29 7.13 -5.66
C ILE A 6 4.19 5.91 -6.57
N ILE A 7 3.06 5.72 -7.26
CA ILE A 7 2.77 4.48 -7.99
C ILE A 7 3.13 4.52 -9.48
N LYS A 8 3.56 5.66 -10.01
CA LYS A 8 3.75 5.85 -11.46
C LYS A 8 4.61 4.79 -12.14
N ASP A 9 5.62 4.26 -11.44
CA ASP A 9 6.53 3.24 -11.98
C ASP A 9 6.13 1.82 -11.57
N VAL A 10 5.05 1.66 -10.83
CA VAL A 10 4.61 0.37 -10.28
C VAL A 10 3.30 -0.10 -10.89
N ALA A 11 2.31 0.77 -10.94
CA ALA A 11 0.96 0.40 -11.37
C ALA A 11 0.17 1.62 -11.82
N LYS A 12 -0.94 1.35 -12.50
CA LYS A 12 -1.95 2.35 -12.82
C LYS A 12 -3.17 2.08 -11.94
N THR A 13 -3.92 3.12 -11.62
CA THR A 13 -5.11 2.99 -10.80
C THR A 13 -6.22 3.90 -11.29
N SER A 14 -7.46 3.47 -11.04
CA SER A 14 -8.64 4.31 -11.24
C SER A 14 -9.00 5.13 -10.00
N LEU A 15 -8.25 4.94 -8.90
CA LEU A 15 -8.47 5.74 -7.69
C LEU A 15 -8.12 7.20 -7.95
N PRO A 16 -8.81 8.15 -7.27
CA PRO A 16 -8.46 9.55 -7.38
C PRO A 16 -7.08 9.79 -6.77
N ASP A 17 -6.37 10.81 -7.30
CA ASP A 17 -5.11 11.22 -6.69
C ASP A 17 -5.39 11.78 -5.29
N MET A 18 -4.57 11.38 -4.33
CA MET A 18 -4.76 11.77 -2.93
C MET A 18 -3.42 11.90 -2.24
N GLU A 19 -3.39 12.63 -1.14
CA GLU A 19 -2.19 12.77 -0.33
C GLU A 19 -1.96 11.51 0.48
N ILE A 20 -0.74 10.95 0.39
CA ILE A 20 -0.32 9.77 1.15
C ILE A 20 0.66 10.22 2.22
N SER A 21 0.37 9.86 3.47
CA SER A 21 1.16 10.30 4.63
C SER A 21 2.27 9.32 5.01
N ASP A 22 2.17 8.04 4.60
CA ASP A 22 3.18 7.02 4.89
C ASP A 22 2.95 5.80 4.01
N VAL A 23 3.99 4.98 3.87
CA VAL A 23 3.94 3.70 3.15
C VAL A 23 4.47 2.64 4.10
N THR A 24 3.69 1.59 4.36
CA THR A 24 4.08 0.56 5.32
C THR A 24 3.57 -0.82 4.89
N SER A 25 4.27 -1.86 5.32
CA SER A 25 3.81 -3.24 5.26
C SER A 25 3.68 -3.86 6.66
N ASP A 26 3.94 -3.08 7.72
CA ASP A 26 3.95 -3.55 9.10
C ASP A 26 2.58 -3.31 9.75
N THR A 27 1.91 -4.41 10.11
CA THR A 27 0.59 -4.36 10.74
C THR A 27 0.62 -3.95 12.21
N ARG A 28 1.81 -3.96 12.81
CA ARG A 28 2.00 -3.60 14.23
C ARG A 28 2.32 -2.13 14.42
N LYS A 29 2.72 -1.45 13.34
CA LYS A 29 3.07 -0.05 13.40
C LYS A 29 1.81 0.80 13.58
N ALA A 30 1.91 1.86 14.35
CA ALA A 30 0.84 2.86 14.44
C ALA A 30 0.64 3.48 13.06
N VAL A 31 -0.61 3.57 12.63
CA VAL A 31 -0.96 4.03 11.29
C VAL A 31 -1.49 5.45 11.36
N ASN A 32 -0.88 6.34 10.59
CA ASN A 32 -1.40 7.70 10.42
C ASN A 32 -2.52 7.67 9.36
N ALA A 33 -3.48 8.56 9.52
CA ALA A 33 -4.53 8.72 8.51
C ALA A 33 -3.89 9.06 7.16
N GLY A 34 -4.36 8.42 6.09
CA GLY A 34 -3.83 8.63 4.75
C GLY A 34 -2.65 7.74 4.38
N SER A 35 -2.34 6.73 5.18
CA SER A 35 -1.24 5.80 4.88
C SER A 35 -1.59 4.81 3.78
N MET A 36 -0.57 4.34 3.07
CA MET A 36 -0.64 3.24 2.12
C MET A 36 -0.15 1.97 2.79
N PHE A 37 -0.95 0.91 2.76
CA PHE A 37 -0.56 -0.40 3.28
C PHE A 37 -0.27 -1.34 2.11
N VAL A 38 0.90 -1.99 2.15
CA VAL A 38 1.31 -2.97 1.13
C VAL A 38 1.20 -4.36 1.73
N CYS A 39 0.39 -5.22 1.10
CA CYS A 39 0.14 -6.58 1.58
C CYS A 39 1.30 -7.49 1.20
N ILE A 40 2.09 -7.89 2.17
CA ILE A 40 3.24 -8.80 1.97
C ILE A 40 2.91 -10.17 2.58
N LYS A 41 3.07 -11.22 1.80
CA LYS A 41 2.88 -12.59 2.28
C LYS A 41 4.23 -13.19 2.66
N VAL A 42 4.33 -13.71 3.88
CA VAL A 42 5.46 -14.50 4.37
C VAL A 42 4.95 -15.85 4.85
N LYS A 43 5.86 -16.78 5.24
CA LYS A 43 5.49 -18.15 5.61
C LYS A 43 4.43 -18.23 6.71
N THR A 44 4.49 -17.35 7.69
CA THR A 44 3.64 -17.41 8.90
C THR A 44 2.55 -16.36 8.91
N PHE A 45 2.51 -15.47 7.89
CA PHE A 45 1.58 -14.34 7.88
C PHE A 45 1.32 -13.87 6.46
N ASP A 46 0.06 -13.59 6.16
CA ASP A 46 -0.34 -12.99 4.89
C ASP A 46 -0.92 -11.59 5.17
N GLY A 47 -0.23 -10.55 4.69
CA GLY A 47 -0.69 -9.17 4.87
C GLY A 47 -2.05 -8.89 4.25
N HIS A 48 -2.48 -9.69 3.26
CA HIS A 48 -3.80 -9.54 2.66
C HIS A 48 -4.92 -9.75 3.70
N ASP A 49 -4.69 -10.61 4.68
CA ASP A 49 -5.68 -10.89 5.74
C ASP A 49 -5.84 -9.70 6.70
N ALA A 50 -4.86 -8.81 6.75
CA ALA A 50 -4.88 -7.65 7.65
C ALA A 50 -5.38 -6.38 6.97
N ALA A 51 -5.66 -6.40 5.66
CA ALA A 51 -5.97 -5.19 4.89
C ALA A 51 -7.16 -4.41 5.47
N LYS A 52 -8.24 -5.08 5.82
CA LYS A 52 -9.42 -4.43 6.37
C LYS A 52 -9.13 -3.75 7.70
N ASP A 53 -8.37 -4.42 8.58
CA ASP A 53 -7.98 -3.86 9.87
C ASP A 53 -7.12 -2.61 9.69
N MET A 54 -6.22 -2.65 8.71
CA MET A 54 -5.34 -1.50 8.43
C MET A 54 -6.15 -0.31 7.91
N ILE A 55 -7.18 -0.55 7.11
CA ILE A 55 -8.08 0.51 6.64
C ILE A 55 -8.81 1.13 7.83
N GLU A 56 -9.30 0.33 8.76
CA GLU A 56 -9.95 0.82 9.97
C GLU A 56 -9.02 1.66 10.84
N LYS A 57 -7.72 1.37 10.81
CA LYS A 57 -6.70 2.12 11.54
C LYS A 57 -6.31 3.44 10.87
N GLY A 58 -6.69 3.65 9.60
CA GLY A 58 -6.42 4.90 8.91
C GLY A 58 -5.78 4.80 7.55
N CYS A 59 -5.45 3.59 7.06
CA CYS A 59 -4.94 3.42 5.71
C CYS A 59 -6.00 3.79 4.68
N THR A 60 -5.62 4.54 3.66
CA THR A 60 -6.54 4.98 2.60
C THR A 60 -6.31 4.26 1.28
N VAL A 61 -5.18 3.58 1.13
CA VAL A 61 -4.85 2.79 -0.07
C VAL A 61 -4.22 1.48 0.37
N VAL A 62 -4.63 0.38 -0.29
CA VAL A 62 -4.07 -0.95 -0.06
C VAL A 62 -3.49 -1.46 -1.37
N VAL A 63 -2.21 -1.85 -1.38
CA VAL A 63 -1.56 -2.49 -2.52
C VAL A 63 -1.53 -3.99 -2.26
N CYS A 64 -2.08 -4.77 -3.19
CA CYS A 64 -2.31 -6.21 -2.99
C CYS A 64 -2.01 -6.99 -4.27
N GLU A 65 -1.97 -8.32 -4.15
CA GLU A 65 -1.70 -9.22 -5.30
C GLU A 65 -2.98 -9.89 -5.82
N ARG A 66 -4.10 -9.73 -5.13
CA ARG A 66 -5.38 -10.31 -5.54
C ARG A 66 -6.51 -9.35 -5.19
N ASP A 67 -7.63 -9.56 -5.82
CA ASP A 67 -8.82 -8.76 -5.55
C ASP A 67 -9.36 -9.05 -4.14
N LEU A 68 -9.30 -8.04 -3.27
CA LEU A 68 -9.79 -8.14 -1.90
C LEU A 68 -11.21 -7.57 -1.76
N GLY A 69 -11.81 -7.09 -2.85
CA GLY A 69 -13.14 -6.48 -2.80
C GLY A 69 -13.15 -5.11 -2.13
N LEU A 70 -12.02 -4.42 -2.08
CA LEU A 70 -11.89 -3.10 -1.43
C LEU A 70 -11.97 -1.99 -2.46
N ASP A 71 -12.64 -0.89 -2.12
CA ASP A 71 -12.75 0.26 -3.00
C ASP A 71 -11.42 0.99 -3.19
N CYS A 72 -10.50 0.83 -2.25
CA CYS A 72 -9.21 1.55 -2.23
C CYS A 72 -8.02 0.66 -2.59
N GLN A 73 -8.25 -0.48 -3.22
CA GLN A 73 -7.16 -1.41 -3.55
C GLN A 73 -6.48 -1.07 -4.88
N ILE A 74 -5.19 -1.37 -4.94
CA ILE A 74 -4.38 -1.35 -6.16
C ILE A 74 -3.78 -2.73 -6.29
N ILE A 75 -4.10 -3.45 -7.37
CA ILE A 75 -3.62 -4.81 -7.58
C ILE A 75 -2.33 -4.76 -8.38
N VAL A 76 -1.29 -5.41 -7.89
CA VAL A 76 0.00 -5.55 -8.57
C VAL A 76 0.35 -7.03 -8.69
N GLU A 77 1.28 -7.34 -9.56
CA GLU A 77 1.68 -8.72 -9.79
C GLU A 77 2.49 -9.31 -8.63
N ASN A 78 3.36 -8.48 -8.02
CA ASN A 78 4.24 -8.90 -6.93
C ASN A 78 4.46 -7.76 -5.96
N THR A 79 3.88 -7.86 -4.76
CA THR A 79 3.99 -6.81 -3.75
C THR A 79 5.38 -6.72 -3.14
N ARG A 80 6.12 -7.84 -3.08
CA ARG A 80 7.50 -7.82 -2.57
C ARG A 80 8.43 -7.01 -3.46
N GLU A 81 8.20 -7.03 -4.77
CA GLU A 81 8.95 -6.22 -5.73
C GLU A 81 8.43 -4.77 -5.74
N ALA A 82 7.12 -4.59 -5.59
CA ALA A 82 6.51 -3.27 -5.60
C ALA A 82 6.87 -2.46 -4.36
N PHE A 83 6.93 -3.08 -3.19
CA PHE A 83 7.13 -2.38 -1.92
C PHE A 83 8.41 -1.52 -1.89
N PRO A 84 9.60 -2.04 -2.24
CA PRO A 84 10.79 -1.18 -2.24
C PRO A 84 10.70 -0.03 -3.25
N LEU A 85 10.03 -0.22 -4.37
CA LEU A 85 9.83 0.84 -5.35
C LEU A 85 8.89 1.93 -4.81
N LEU A 86 7.82 1.53 -4.12
CA LEU A 86 6.90 2.46 -3.47
C LEU A 86 7.59 3.24 -2.36
N CYS A 87 8.39 2.56 -1.55
CA CYS A 87 9.17 3.20 -0.48
C CYS A 87 10.19 4.18 -1.07
N ALA A 88 10.90 3.81 -2.12
CA ALA A 88 11.87 4.67 -2.76
C ALA A 88 11.19 5.94 -3.31
N ALA A 89 10.02 5.80 -3.91
CA ALA A 89 9.29 6.95 -4.43
C ALA A 89 8.80 7.86 -3.30
N PHE A 90 8.33 7.29 -2.20
CA PHE A 90 7.78 8.06 -1.08
C PHE A 90 8.86 8.71 -0.22
N PHE A 91 9.89 7.94 0.16
CA PHE A 91 10.94 8.44 1.06
C PHE A 91 12.08 9.14 0.32
N GLY A 92 12.04 9.13 -1.01
CA GLY A 92 13.09 9.68 -1.84
C GLY A 92 14.21 8.68 -2.09
N HIS A 93 14.97 8.93 -3.13
CA HIS A 93 16.16 8.13 -3.43
C HIS A 93 17.36 8.67 -2.67
N PRO A 94 18.18 7.80 -2.06
CA PRO A 94 19.45 8.26 -1.45
C PRO A 94 20.40 8.81 -2.49
#